data_6780f379801cb7cdde8c2b65cec14850
#
_entry.id   6780f379801cb7cdde8c2b65cec14850
#
_cell.length_a   1.000
_cell.length_b   1.000
_cell.length_c   1.000
_cell.angle_alpha   90.00
_cell.angle_beta   90.00
_cell.angle_gamma   90.00
#
_symmetry.space_group_name_H-M   'P 1'
#
loop_
_entity.id
_entity.type
_entity.pdbx_description
1 polymer ?
#
loop_
_entity_poly.entity_id
_entity_poly.type
_entity_poly.pdbx_seq_one_letter_code
_entity_poly.pdbx_strand_id
1 'polypeptide(L)'
;MTDEKETAPPLVGHPAKPLVYSSAAITERRQRILKEARLLIAEHGVEGFGIRDLCRRADVAQRTLYNAFQNKDRIIALAIREAYEDANKRTQYKTSATTLEGIIDRLISINQRNFRARHYTKAVAALYFSPRTSSDIVKSLQDMAFLNLRQWLDHVDAQNEFPLWIRRRELELNFVNAEYAVINDWARGYIADQDYIRRLLEAILIIAVGATVGRTREQAVRMLEDITSSCRIADYRKPVWVPGSSTAGERASRSG
;
A
#
# COMPACT_ATOMS: atom_id res chain seq x y z
N MET A 1 80.65 29.35 -11.41
CA MET A 1 79.78 28.25 -11.78
C MET A 1 78.69 28.16 -10.72
N THR A 2 77.66 28.87 -10.97
CA THR A 2 76.50 29.05 -10.05
C THR A 2 75.29 28.34 -10.69
N ASP A 3 74.85 27.23 -10.04
CA ASP A 3 73.68 26.50 -10.41
C ASP A 3 72.42 27.34 -10.06
N GLU A 4 71.70 27.79 -11.07
CA GLU A 4 70.38 28.35 -10.95
C GLU A 4 69.36 27.15 -10.97
N LYS A 5 68.76 26.87 -9.81
CA LYS A 5 67.59 26.01 -9.69
C LYS A 5 66.36 26.78 -10.17
N GLU A 6 65.87 26.38 -11.32
CA GLU A 6 64.60 26.74 -11.89
C GLU A 6 63.48 26.17 -11.02
N THR A 7 62.77 27.02 -10.28
CA THR A 7 61.59 26.63 -9.50
C THR A 7 60.33 26.70 -10.37
N ALA A 8 59.74 25.54 -10.65
CA ALA A 8 58.46 25.44 -11.33
C ALA A 8 57.32 26.10 -10.51
N PRO A 9 56.35 26.78 -11.17
CA PRO A 9 55.26 27.44 -10.49
C PRO A 9 54.30 26.43 -9.84
N PRO A 10 53.63 26.77 -8.70
CA PRO A 10 52.72 25.89 -8.00
C PRO A 10 51.45 25.66 -8.84
N LEU A 11 51.10 24.40 -9.04
CA LEU A 11 49.84 23.96 -9.62
C LEU A 11 48.70 24.47 -8.71
N VAL A 12 47.94 25.44 -9.20
CA VAL A 12 46.71 25.92 -8.59
C VAL A 12 45.69 24.76 -8.69
N GLY A 13 45.61 23.99 -7.62
CA GLY A 13 44.58 22.96 -7.46
C GLY A 13 43.20 23.63 -7.41
N HIS A 14 42.38 23.39 -8.43
CA HIS A 14 40.96 23.70 -8.34
C HIS A 14 40.39 22.91 -7.14
N PRO A 15 39.64 23.57 -6.23
CA PRO A 15 38.99 22.81 -5.17
C PRO A 15 38.01 21.87 -5.80
N ALA A 16 38.29 20.56 -5.71
CA ALA A 16 37.34 19.53 -6.03
C ALA A 16 36.08 19.78 -5.19
N LYS A 17 34.96 20.15 -5.82
CA LYS A 17 33.67 20.22 -5.16
C LYS A 17 33.47 18.90 -4.45
N PRO A 18 33.24 18.86 -3.14
CA PRO A 18 32.92 17.63 -2.46
C PRO A 18 31.65 17.07 -3.11
N LEU A 19 31.71 15.86 -3.66
CA LEU A 19 30.58 15.08 -4.10
C LEU A 19 29.80 14.63 -2.85
N VAL A 20 29.26 15.56 -2.10
CA VAL A 20 28.23 15.30 -1.11
C VAL A 20 26.95 15.11 -1.92
N TYR A 21 26.77 13.90 -2.44
CA TYR A 21 25.42 13.43 -2.77
C TYR A 21 24.66 13.47 -1.45
N SER A 22 23.92 14.55 -1.23
CA SER A 22 23.13 14.69 -0.03
C SER A 22 22.15 13.51 0.02
N SER A 23 22.00 12.90 1.18
CA SER A 23 21.02 11.83 1.42
C SER A 23 19.61 12.25 0.94
N ALA A 24 19.31 13.53 0.96
CA ALA A 24 18.08 14.14 0.45
C ALA A 24 17.90 13.95 -1.07
N ALA A 25 18.91 14.20 -1.90
CA ALA A 25 18.81 14.04 -3.36
C ALA A 25 18.63 12.56 -3.78
N ILE A 26 19.25 11.63 -3.03
CA ILE A 26 19.06 10.19 -3.24
C ILE A 26 17.63 9.79 -2.88
N THR A 27 17.12 10.27 -1.76
CA THR A 27 15.75 10.01 -1.28
C THR A 27 14.73 10.57 -2.25
N GLU A 28 14.88 11.80 -2.71
CA GLU A 28 13.99 12.44 -3.68
C GLU A 28 13.95 11.69 -5.02
N ARG A 29 15.12 11.29 -5.53
CA ARG A 29 15.21 10.47 -6.75
C ARG A 29 14.50 9.15 -6.57
N ARG A 30 14.69 8.48 -5.43
CA ARG A 30 14.02 7.22 -5.11
C ARG A 30 12.51 7.38 -5.08
N GLN A 31 12.00 8.41 -4.43
CA GLN A 31 10.55 8.71 -4.37
C GLN A 31 9.98 9.01 -5.76
N ARG A 32 10.70 9.78 -6.60
CA ARG A 32 10.31 10.04 -7.99
C ARG A 32 10.19 8.74 -8.80
N ILE A 33 11.18 7.85 -8.70
CA ILE A 33 11.14 6.55 -9.39
C ILE A 33 9.93 5.72 -8.95
N LEU A 34 9.67 5.63 -7.66
CA LEU A 34 8.55 4.84 -7.13
C LEU A 34 7.19 5.47 -7.47
N LYS A 35 7.11 6.80 -7.53
CA LYS A 35 5.91 7.51 -8.01
C LYS A 35 5.62 7.19 -9.48
N GLU A 36 6.61 7.27 -10.36
CA GLU A 36 6.43 6.93 -11.78
C GLU A 36 6.13 5.43 -11.98
N ALA A 37 6.71 4.56 -11.17
CA ALA A 37 6.39 3.15 -11.17
C ALA A 37 4.90 2.90 -10.84
N ARG A 38 4.34 3.61 -9.84
CA ARG A 38 2.89 3.53 -9.51
C ARG A 38 2.00 3.95 -10.66
N LEU A 39 2.35 5.04 -11.34
CA LEU A 39 1.60 5.54 -12.50
C LEU A 39 1.63 4.51 -13.64
N LEU A 40 2.79 3.94 -13.95
CA LEU A 40 2.93 2.89 -14.96
C LEU A 40 2.11 1.64 -14.63
N ILE A 41 2.09 1.21 -13.36
CA ILE A 41 1.28 0.08 -12.91
C ILE A 41 -0.22 0.39 -13.08
N ALA A 42 -0.64 1.62 -12.76
CA ALA A 42 -2.03 2.04 -12.90
C ALA A 42 -2.48 2.10 -14.38
N GLU A 43 -1.60 2.53 -15.27
CA GLU A 43 -1.89 2.69 -16.70
C GLU A 43 -1.84 1.38 -17.49
N HIS A 44 -0.85 0.55 -17.22
CA HIS A 44 -0.51 -0.60 -18.07
C HIS A 44 -0.59 -1.96 -17.34
N GLY A 45 -0.91 -1.95 -16.05
CA GLY A 45 -0.79 -3.15 -15.20
C GLY A 45 0.66 -3.55 -15.00
N VAL A 46 0.88 -4.64 -14.27
CA VAL A 46 2.24 -5.14 -13.98
C VAL A 46 2.85 -5.85 -15.19
N GLU A 47 2.03 -6.52 -15.99
CA GLU A 47 2.51 -7.18 -17.20
C GLU A 47 3.04 -6.17 -18.22
N GLY A 48 2.37 -5.03 -18.36
CA GLY A 48 2.79 -3.92 -19.22
C GLY A 48 3.86 -2.99 -18.62
N PHE A 49 4.28 -3.24 -17.38
CA PHE A 49 5.29 -2.42 -16.72
C PHE A 49 6.67 -2.58 -17.35
N GLY A 50 7.14 -1.56 -18.04
CA GLY A 50 8.43 -1.53 -18.74
C GLY A 50 9.52 -0.77 -17.98
N ILE A 51 10.71 -1.38 -17.81
CA ILE A 51 11.87 -0.70 -17.19
C ILE A 51 12.35 0.49 -18.03
N ARG A 52 12.31 0.39 -19.36
CA ARG A 52 12.71 1.49 -20.25
C ARG A 52 11.76 2.69 -20.11
N ASP A 53 10.47 2.45 -19.99
CA ASP A 53 9.47 3.49 -19.79
C ASP A 53 9.63 4.16 -18.43
N LEU A 54 9.89 3.36 -17.39
CA LEU A 54 10.18 3.89 -16.07
C LEU A 54 11.43 4.78 -16.08
N CYS A 55 12.51 4.36 -16.71
CA CYS A 55 13.75 5.14 -16.83
C CYS A 55 13.48 6.48 -17.50
N ARG A 56 12.73 6.47 -18.61
CA ARG A 56 12.36 7.69 -19.36
C ARG A 56 11.51 8.64 -18.52
N ARG A 57 10.47 8.14 -17.83
CA ARG A 57 9.57 8.97 -17.00
C ARG A 57 10.26 9.53 -15.76
N ALA A 58 11.06 8.70 -15.10
CA ALA A 58 11.77 9.10 -13.89
C ALA A 58 13.07 9.87 -14.17
N ASP A 59 13.45 10.06 -15.44
CA ASP A 59 14.69 10.70 -15.87
C ASP A 59 15.91 10.11 -15.15
N VAL A 60 16.10 8.80 -15.32
CA VAL A 60 17.23 8.05 -14.74
C VAL A 60 17.79 7.02 -15.72
N ALA A 61 19.10 6.81 -15.66
CA ALA A 61 19.73 5.71 -16.38
C ALA A 61 19.32 4.34 -15.79
N GLN A 62 19.18 3.33 -16.63
CA GLN A 62 18.82 1.97 -16.22
C GLN A 62 19.79 1.40 -15.16
N ARG A 63 21.10 1.69 -15.30
CA ARG A 63 22.11 1.31 -14.32
C ARG A 63 21.86 1.91 -12.94
N THR A 64 21.45 3.18 -12.89
CA THR A 64 21.09 3.88 -11.64
C THR A 64 19.90 3.23 -10.98
N LEU A 65 18.89 2.84 -11.78
CA LEU A 65 17.69 2.19 -11.31
C LEU A 65 18.02 0.81 -10.69
N TYR A 66 18.79 -0.03 -11.37
CA TYR A 66 19.17 -1.35 -10.84
C TYR A 66 20.13 -1.27 -9.64
N ASN A 67 21.01 -0.27 -9.58
CA ASN A 67 21.84 -0.05 -8.40
C ASN A 67 21.00 0.31 -7.17
N ALA A 68 19.89 1.04 -7.35
CA ALA A 68 19.01 1.46 -6.25
C ALA A 68 18.01 0.39 -5.81
N PHE A 69 17.54 -0.47 -6.73
CA PHE A 69 16.42 -1.37 -6.49
C PHE A 69 16.70 -2.86 -6.78
N GLN A 70 17.83 -3.19 -7.39
CA GLN A 70 18.30 -4.52 -7.75
C GLN A 70 17.53 -5.17 -8.93
N ASN A 71 16.21 -5.28 -8.89
CA ASN A 71 15.40 -5.88 -9.94
C ASN A 71 14.03 -5.19 -10.12
N LYS A 72 13.33 -5.56 -11.20
CA LYS A 72 12.01 -5.05 -11.57
C LYS A 72 10.97 -5.33 -10.48
N ASP A 73 10.94 -6.53 -9.94
CA ASP A 73 9.93 -6.97 -8.99
C ASP A 73 10.02 -6.20 -7.68
N ARG A 74 11.25 -5.91 -7.25
CA ARG A 74 11.47 -5.09 -6.06
C ARG A 74 11.03 -3.63 -6.23
N ILE A 75 11.16 -3.08 -7.44
CA ILE A 75 10.61 -1.75 -7.74
C ILE A 75 9.10 -1.77 -7.61
N ILE A 76 8.44 -2.76 -8.19
CA ILE A 76 6.99 -2.92 -8.14
C ILE A 76 6.52 -3.09 -6.69
N ALA A 77 7.12 -3.99 -5.93
CA ALA A 77 6.80 -4.23 -4.53
C ALA A 77 6.93 -2.96 -3.67
N LEU A 78 8.02 -2.22 -3.83
CA LEU A 78 8.24 -0.98 -3.09
C LEU A 78 7.31 0.15 -3.53
N ALA A 79 7.01 0.26 -4.82
CA ALA A 79 6.07 1.27 -5.32
C ALA A 79 4.66 1.05 -4.76
N ILE A 80 4.21 -0.20 -4.70
CA ILE A 80 2.93 -0.58 -4.12
C ILE A 80 2.91 -0.28 -2.62
N ARG A 81 3.95 -0.70 -1.90
CA ARG A 81 4.07 -0.52 -0.47
C ARG A 81 4.09 0.95 -0.07
N GLU A 82 4.91 1.79 -0.70
CA GLU A 82 4.96 3.23 -0.40
C GLU A 82 3.62 3.92 -0.67
N ALA A 83 2.93 3.56 -1.77
CA ALA A 83 1.60 4.10 -2.05
C ALA A 83 0.61 3.82 -0.92
N TYR A 84 0.66 2.61 -0.38
CA TYR A 84 -0.18 2.18 0.71
C TYR A 84 0.17 2.90 2.02
N GLU A 85 1.46 2.94 2.38
CA GLU A 85 1.95 3.60 3.58
C GLU A 85 1.62 5.11 3.57
N ASP A 86 1.83 5.78 2.43
CA ASP A 86 1.49 7.21 2.27
C ASP A 86 -0.01 7.46 2.41
N ALA A 87 -0.83 6.60 1.83
CA ALA A 87 -2.27 6.70 1.96
C ALA A 87 -2.73 6.45 3.42
N ASN A 88 -2.10 5.49 4.09
CA ASN A 88 -2.42 5.15 5.47
C ASN A 88 -2.03 6.27 6.45
N LYS A 89 -0.86 6.90 6.27
CA LYS A 89 -0.41 8.05 7.07
C LYS A 89 -1.34 9.26 6.98
N ARG A 90 -2.00 9.44 5.82
CA ARG A 90 -2.93 10.55 5.58
C ARG A 90 -4.35 10.27 6.06
N THR A 91 -4.64 9.04 6.45
CA THR A 91 -5.97 8.63 6.89
C THR A 91 -6.07 8.80 8.40
N GLN A 92 -7.04 9.58 8.84
CA GLN A 92 -7.39 9.67 10.26
C GLN A 92 -8.46 8.63 10.57
N TYR A 93 -8.14 7.73 11.48
CA TYR A 93 -9.07 6.72 11.96
C TYR A 93 -9.76 7.20 13.24
N LYS A 94 -11.05 6.92 13.36
CA LYS A 94 -11.86 7.35 14.51
C LYS A 94 -11.73 6.41 15.70
N THR A 95 -11.33 5.16 15.42
CA THR A 95 -11.31 4.07 16.39
C THR A 95 -9.92 3.52 16.60
N SER A 96 -9.67 2.94 17.78
CA SER A 96 -8.37 2.35 18.11
C SER A 96 -8.06 1.14 17.22
N ALA A 97 -6.80 0.99 16.82
CA ALA A 97 -6.35 -0.17 16.06
C ALA A 97 -6.33 -1.49 16.87
N THR A 98 -6.53 -1.41 18.19
CA THR A 98 -6.59 -2.57 19.08
C THR A 98 -7.99 -3.16 19.22
N THR A 99 -9.02 -2.51 18.65
CA THR A 99 -10.41 -2.97 18.71
C THR A 99 -10.90 -3.55 17.38
N LEU A 100 -11.90 -4.41 17.43
CA LEU A 100 -12.50 -4.97 16.22
C LEU A 100 -13.18 -3.87 15.37
N GLU A 101 -13.85 -2.89 16.00
CA GLU A 101 -14.37 -1.71 15.31
C GLU A 101 -13.27 -0.93 14.59
N GLY A 102 -12.10 -0.83 15.20
CA GLY A 102 -10.95 -0.18 14.59
C GLY A 102 -10.42 -0.89 13.36
N ILE A 103 -10.46 -2.22 13.34
CA ILE A 103 -10.12 -3.01 12.15
C ILE A 103 -11.15 -2.78 11.05
N ILE A 104 -12.44 -2.82 11.38
CA ILE A 104 -13.52 -2.56 10.42
C ILE A 104 -13.41 -1.15 9.83
N ASP A 105 -13.16 -0.13 10.64
CA ASP A 105 -12.97 1.26 10.19
C ASP A 105 -11.79 1.36 9.18
N ARG A 106 -10.68 0.69 9.46
CA ARG A 106 -9.51 0.63 8.58
C ARG A 106 -9.80 -0.09 7.26
N LEU A 107 -10.42 -1.25 7.33
CA LEU A 107 -10.80 -2.03 6.15
C LEU A 107 -11.74 -1.24 5.24
N ILE A 108 -12.77 -0.60 5.79
CA ILE A 108 -13.69 0.25 5.04
C ILE A 108 -12.92 1.39 4.37
N SER A 109 -12.10 2.12 5.13
CA SER A 109 -11.35 3.28 4.64
C SER A 109 -10.40 2.92 3.50
N ILE A 110 -9.68 1.80 3.63
CA ILE A 110 -8.77 1.30 2.61
C ILE A 110 -9.55 0.89 1.36
N ASN A 111 -10.61 0.14 1.52
CA ASN A 111 -11.36 -0.41 0.40
C ASN A 111 -12.24 0.63 -0.30
N GLN A 112 -12.63 1.71 0.36
CA GLN A 112 -13.17 2.90 -0.30
C GLN A 112 -12.14 3.60 -1.20
N ARG A 113 -10.86 3.60 -0.84
CA ARG A 113 -9.78 4.08 -1.72
C ARG A 113 -9.58 3.15 -2.91
N ASN A 114 -9.64 1.85 -2.68
CA ASN A 114 -9.57 0.83 -3.74
C ASN A 114 -10.63 1.06 -4.82
N PHE A 115 -11.82 1.49 -4.44
CA PHE A 115 -12.87 1.90 -5.36
C PHE A 115 -12.45 3.02 -6.31
N ARG A 116 -11.80 4.05 -5.78
CA ARG A 116 -11.35 5.22 -6.55
C ARG A 116 -10.19 4.88 -7.49
N ALA A 117 -9.37 3.89 -7.10
CA ALA A 117 -8.20 3.43 -7.84
C ALA A 117 -8.40 2.04 -8.47
N ARG A 118 -9.61 1.75 -8.98
CA ARG A 118 -10.05 0.42 -9.43
C ARG A 118 -9.04 -0.28 -10.36
N HIS A 119 -8.52 0.42 -11.35
CA HIS A 119 -7.54 -0.17 -12.28
C HIS A 119 -6.25 -0.59 -11.57
N TYR A 120 -5.74 0.25 -10.68
CA TYR A 120 -4.58 -0.06 -9.88
C TYR A 120 -4.85 -1.23 -8.91
N THR A 121 -5.97 -1.22 -8.22
CA THR A 121 -6.39 -2.29 -7.30
C THR A 121 -6.55 -3.62 -8.03
N LYS A 122 -7.13 -3.62 -9.23
CA LYS A 122 -7.22 -4.81 -10.08
C LYS A 122 -5.84 -5.36 -10.44
N ALA A 123 -4.89 -4.49 -10.80
CA ALA A 123 -3.52 -4.90 -11.10
C ALA A 123 -2.82 -5.50 -9.87
N VAL A 124 -3.00 -4.91 -8.69
CA VAL A 124 -2.44 -5.41 -7.42
C VAL A 124 -3.04 -6.77 -7.03
N ALA A 125 -4.36 -6.93 -7.12
CA ALA A 125 -5.02 -8.21 -6.83
C ALA A 125 -4.56 -9.32 -7.80
N ALA A 126 -4.42 -9.00 -9.09
CA ALA A 126 -3.91 -9.94 -10.08
C ALA A 126 -2.48 -10.42 -9.76
N LEU A 127 -1.63 -9.54 -9.20
CA LEU A 127 -0.30 -9.92 -8.73
C LEU A 127 -0.35 -10.92 -7.60
N TYR A 128 -1.21 -10.71 -6.60
CA TYR A 128 -1.29 -11.59 -5.44
C TYR A 128 -1.57 -13.05 -5.81
N PHE A 129 -2.44 -13.28 -6.80
CA PHE A 129 -2.82 -14.61 -7.26
C PHE A 129 -2.04 -15.12 -8.47
N SER A 130 -1.11 -14.36 -9.01
CA SER A 130 -0.33 -14.79 -10.17
C SER A 130 0.79 -15.76 -9.76
N PRO A 131 0.87 -16.95 -10.36
CA PRO A 131 1.98 -17.88 -10.12
C PRO A 131 3.33 -17.35 -10.62
N ARG A 132 3.33 -16.27 -11.40
CA ARG A 132 4.54 -15.63 -11.93
C ARG A 132 5.07 -14.51 -11.04
N THR A 133 4.32 -14.15 -9.99
CA THR A 133 4.72 -13.07 -9.08
C THR A 133 5.84 -13.56 -8.17
N SER A 134 6.90 -12.77 -8.06
CA SER A 134 8.02 -13.09 -7.17
C SER A 134 7.59 -13.06 -5.70
N SER A 135 8.29 -13.84 -4.89
CA SER A 135 8.07 -13.90 -3.43
C SER A 135 8.19 -12.52 -2.75
N ASP A 136 9.04 -11.63 -3.25
CA ASP A 136 9.21 -10.28 -2.71
C ASP A 136 7.96 -9.43 -2.87
N ILE A 137 7.29 -9.53 -4.02
CA ILE A 137 6.02 -8.83 -4.26
C ILE A 137 4.93 -9.41 -3.37
N VAL A 138 4.78 -10.75 -3.34
CA VAL A 138 3.76 -11.43 -2.51
C VAL A 138 3.95 -11.05 -1.05
N LYS A 139 5.18 -11.11 -0.55
CA LYS A 139 5.49 -10.71 0.83
C LYS A 139 5.15 -9.25 1.11
N SER A 140 5.47 -8.32 0.20
CA SER A 140 5.11 -6.91 0.36
C SER A 140 3.61 -6.69 0.42
N LEU A 141 2.83 -7.42 -0.38
CA LEU A 141 1.38 -7.36 -0.36
C LEU A 141 0.80 -7.91 0.95
N GLN A 142 1.35 -9.02 1.46
CA GLN A 142 0.97 -9.58 2.75
C GLN A 142 1.30 -8.61 3.89
N ASP A 143 2.52 -8.06 3.93
CA ASP A 143 2.95 -7.12 4.97
C ASP A 143 2.06 -5.88 5.03
N MET A 144 1.57 -5.39 3.88
CA MET A 144 0.62 -4.27 3.81
C MET A 144 -0.72 -4.60 4.47
N ALA A 145 -1.30 -5.74 4.15
CA ALA A 145 -2.57 -6.16 4.74
C ALA A 145 -2.44 -6.42 6.25
N PHE A 146 -1.32 -7.00 6.69
CA PHE A 146 -1.04 -7.23 8.12
C PHE A 146 -0.93 -5.97 8.96
N LEU A 147 -0.47 -4.86 8.38
CA LEU A 147 -0.30 -3.61 9.15
C LEU A 147 -1.58 -3.18 9.86
N ASN A 148 -2.73 -3.45 9.28
CA ASN A 148 -4.02 -3.06 9.85
C ASN A 148 -4.55 -4.05 10.90
N LEU A 149 -4.14 -5.31 10.82
CA LEU A 149 -4.64 -6.38 11.69
C LEU A 149 -3.78 -6.59 12.94
N ARG A 150 -2.49 -6.27 12.85
CA ARG A 150 -1.48 -6.65 13.86
C ARG A 150 -1.84 -6.22 15.27
N GLN A 151 -2.17 -4.93 15.46
CA GLN A 151 -2.44 -4.40 16.79
C GLN A 151 -3.67 -5.03 17.45
N TRP A 152 -4.71 -5.31 16.68
CA TRP A 152 -5.88 -6.00 17.18
C TRP A 152 -5.56 -7.46 17.54
N LEU A 153 -4.88 -8.18 16.66
CA LEU A 153 -4.51 -9.55 16.90
C LEU A 153 -3.56 -9.68 18.12
N ASP A 154 -2.64 -8.72 18.33
CA ASP A 154 -1.78 -8.66 19.51
C ASP A 154 -2.61 -8.40 20.78
N HIS A 155 -3.65 -7.59 20.68
CA HIS A 155 -4.57 -7.34 21.79
C HIS A 155 -5.39 -8.59 22.12
N VAL A 156 -5.94 -9.30 21.14
CA VAL A 156 -6.68 -10.57 21.33
C VAL A 156 -5.80 -11.62 21.99
N ASP A 157 -4.54 -11.74 21.55
CA ASP A 157 -3.56 -12.64 22.14
C ASP A 157 -3.27 -12.31 23.61
N ALA A 158 -3.06 -11.04 23.91
CA ALA A 158 -2.84 -10.56 25.27
C ALA A 158 -4.04 -10.79 26.22
N GLN A 159 -5.25 -10.89 25.68
CA GLN A 159 -6.45 -11.25 26.44
C GLN A 159 -6.69 -12.77 26.55
N ASN A 160 -5.81 -13.60 25.98
CA ASN A 160 -5.97 -15.06 25.88
C ASN A 160 -7.28 -15.46 25.19
N GLU A 161 -7.74 -14.69 24.21
CA GLU A 161 -8.99 -14.94 23.49
C GLU A 161 -8.78 -15.70 22.16
N PHE A 162 -7.60 -16.30 21.94
CA PHE A 162 -7.39 -17.30 20.91
C PHE A 162 -7.51 -18.71 21.47
N PRO A 163 -8.26 -19.61 20.81
CA PRO A 163 -8.22 -21.04 21.14
C PRO A 163 -6.80 -21.61 20.97
N LEU A 164 -6.45 -22.63 21.78
CA LEU A 164 -5.11 -23.23 21.77
C LEU A 164 -4.67 -23.82 20.42
N TRP A 165 -5.63 -24.15 19.53
CA TRP A 165 -5.35 -24.68 18.20
C TRP A 165 -5.08 -23.60 17.15
N ILE A 166 -5.26 -22.31 17.47
CA ILE A 166 -4.95 -21.21 16.56
C ILE A 166 -3.45 -21.01 16.47
N ARG A 167 -2.96 -21.05 15.25
CA ARG A 167 -1.59 -20.67 14.92
C ARG A 167 -1.58 -19.27 14.34
N ARG A 168 -1.02 -18.35 15.07
CA ARG A 168 -1.02 -16.92 14.75
C ARG A 168 -0.66 -16.61 13.29
N ARG A 169 0.45 -17.17 12.80
CA ARG A 169 0.92 -16.93 11.43
C ARG A 169 -0.07 -17.41 10.36
N GLU A 170 -0.69 -18.55 10.58
CA GLU A 170 -1.68 -19.12 9.68
C GLU A 170 -2.97 -18.31 9.69
N LEU A 171 -3.40 -17.85 10.87
CA LEU A 171 -4.54 -16.95 11.01
C LEU A 171 -4.34 -15.62 10.26
N GLU A 172 -3.16 -15.01 10.41
CA GLU A 172 -2.80 -13.81 9.67
C GLU A 172 -2.93 -14.02 8.15
N LEU A 173 -2.40 -15.13 7.63
CA LEU A 173 -2.52 -15.46 6.21
C LEU A 173 -3.97 -15.69 5.78
N ASN A 174 -4.82 -16.29 6.63
CA ASN A 174 -6.23 -16.49 6.32
C ASN A 174 -6.96 -15.16 6.15
N PHE A 175 -6.72 -14.18 7.03
CA PHE A 175 -7.29 -12.85 6.88
C PHE A 175 -6.86 -12.18 5.57
N VAL A 176 -5.56 -12.23 5.26
CA VAL A 176 -5.01 -11.61 4.04
C VAL A 176 -5.55 -12.29 2.79
N ASN A 177 -5.59 -13.61 2.78
CA ASN A 177 -6.11 -14.37 1.63
C ASN A 177 -7.59 -14.06 1.39
N ALA A 178 -8.40 -13.96 2.46
CA ALA A 178 -9.81 -13.60 2.36
C ALA A 178 -10.00 -12.17 1.82
N GLU A 179 -9.22 -11.21 2.31
CA GLU A 179 -9.27 -9.83 1.82
C GLU A 179 -8.93 -9.77 0.33
N TYR A 180 -7.81 -10.35 -0.09
CA TYR A 180 -7.41 -10.35 -1.51
C TYR A 180 -8.36 -11.15 -2.40
N ALA A 181 -8.97 -12.23 -1.92
CA ALA A 181 -9.97 -12.99 -2.67
C ALA A 181 -11.20 -12.13 -2.97
N VAL A 182 -11.75 -11.44 -1.97
CA VAL A 182 -12.89 -10.53 -2.17
C VAL A 182 -12.54 -9.36 -3.08
N ILE A 183 -11.35 -8.77 -2.94
CA ILE A 183 -10.85 -7.71 -3.83
C ILE A 183 -10.76 -8.22 -5.28
N ASN A 184 -10.22 -9.42 -5.48
CA ASN A 184 -10.08 -10.02 -6.80
C ASN A 184 -11.44 -10.28 -7.45
N ASP A 185 -12.39 -10.85 -6.70
CA ASP A 185 -13.73 -11.15 -7.20
C ASP A 185 -14.50 -9.88 -7.57
N TRP A 186 -14.38 -8.83 -6.76
CA TRP A 186 -14.90 -7.52 -7.11
C TRP A 186 -14.21 -6.93 -8.35
N ALA A 187 -12.88 -7.00 -8.42
CA ALA A 187 -12.11 -6.48 -9.55
C ALA A 187 -12.45 -7.17 -10.88
N ARG A 188 -12.84 -8.45 -10.83
CA ARG A 188 -13.31 -9.24 -11.96
C ARG A 188 -14.79 -9.05 -12.29
N GLY A 189 -15.56 -8.38 -11.43
CA GLY A 189 -17.00 -8.16 -11.61
C GLY A 189 -17.89 -9.29 -11.09
N TYR A 190 -17.35 -10.27 -10.35
CA TYR A 190 -18.12 -11.33 -9.69
C TYR A 190 -18.86 -10.81 -8.46
N ILE A 191 -18.37 -9.75 -7.84
CA ILE A 191 -19.02 -9.01 -6.77
C ILE A 191 -19.38 -7.63 -7.29
N ALA A 192 -20.66 -7.25 -7.17
CA ALA A 192 -21.13 -5.93 -7.57
C ALA A 192 -20.58 -4.84 -6.64
N ASP A 193 -20.43 -3.62 -7.16
CA ASP A 193 -19.88 -2.49 -6.41
C ASP A 193 -20.60 -2.25 -5.09
N GLN A 194 -21.92 -2.36 -5.06
CA GLN A 194 -22.73 -2.16 -3.86
C GLN A 194 -22.52 -3.24 -2.79
N ASP A 195 -22.08 -4.43 -3.17
CA ASP A 195 -21.90 -5.57 -2.27
C ASP A 195 -20.46 -5.73 -1.79
N TYR A 196 -19.50 -5.04 -2.41
CA TYR A 196 -18.07 -5.25 -2.19
C TYR A 196 -17.67 -5.10 -0.72
N ILE A 197 -17.98 -3.96 -0.09
CA ILE A 197 -17.61 -3.71 1.31
C ILE A 197 -18.30 -4.72 2.24
N ARG A 198 -19.60 -4.99 2.03
CA ARG A 198 -20.33 -5.98 2.82
C ARG A 198 -19.66 -7.36 2.76
N ARG A 199 -19.39 -7.86 1.55
CA ARG A 199 -18.75 -9.17 1.34
C ARG A 199 -17.36 -9.24 1.98
N LEU A 200 -16.62 -8.14 1.95
CA LEU A 200 -15.32 -8.05 2.60
C LEU A 200 -15.46 -8.18 4.13
N LEU A 201 -16.34 -7.39 4.73
CA LEU A 201 -16.55 -7.41 6.17
C LEU A 201 -17.10 -8.74 6.65
N GLU A 202 -18.05 -9.36 5.93
CA GLU A 202 -18.55 -10.70 6.21
C GLU A 202 -17.42 -11.72 6.25
N ALA A 203 -16.54 -11.75 5.23
CA ALA A 203 -15.42 -12.69 5.17
C ALA A 203 -14.46 -12.54 6.36
N ILE A 204 -14.11 -11.31 6.71
CA ILE A 204 -13.22 -11.00 7.84
C ILE A 204 -13.88 -11.36 9.18
N LEU A 205 -15.15 -11.02 9.38
CA LEU A 205 -15.86 -11.31 10.62
C LEU A 205 -16.12 -12.81 10.83
N ILE A 206 -16.39 -13.56 9.77
CA ILE A 206 -16.52 -15.02 9.84
C ILE A 206 -15.21 -15.66 10.33
N ILE A 207 -14.06 -15.21 9.84
CA ILE A 207 -12.75 -15.66 10.32
C ILE A 207 -12.56 -15.28 11.80
N ALA A 208 -12.91 -14.04 12.17
CA ALA A 208 -12.80 -13.58 13.56
C ALA A 208 -13.67 -14.42 14.51
N VAL A 209 -14.92 -14.71 14.15
CA VAL A 209 -15.83 -15.60 14.91
C VAL A 209 -15.25 -17.00 15.09
N GLY A 210 -14.67 -17.58 14.02
CA GLY A 210 -14.07 -18.92 14.06
C GLY A 210 -12.75 -18.99 14.81
N ALA A 211 -12.00 -17.89 14.83
CA ALA A 211 -10.63 -17.84 15.36
C ALA A 211 -10.54 -17.32 16.80
N THR A 212 -11.61 -16.82 17.39
CA THR A 212 -11.59 -16.21 18.74
C THR A 212 -12.58 -16.86 19.70
N VAL A 213 -12.41 -16.59 20.98
CA VAL A 213 -13.32 -16.98 22.06
C VAL A 213 -13.66 -15.74 22.91
N GLY A 214 -14.52 -15.91 23.90
CA GLY A 214 -14.83 -14.85 24.88
C GLY A 214 -15.47 -13.61 24.25
N ARG A 215 -15.08 -12.44 24.73
CA ARG A 215 -15.68 -11.13 24.35
C ARG A 215 -15.45 -10.78 22.89
N THR A 216 -14.26 -11.07 22.37
CA THR A 216 -13.93 -10.79 20.96
C THR A 216 -14.84 -11.57 20.03
N ARG A 217 -15.10 -12.86 20.31
CA ARG A 217 -16.04 -13.66 19.52
C ARG A 217 -17.47 -13.13 19.59
N GLU A 218 -17.96 -12.82 20.79
CA GLU A 218 -19.30 -12.26 20.95
C GLU A 218 -19.47 -10.94 20.20
N GLN A 219 -18.45 -10.09 20.22
CA GLN A 219 -18.43 -8.83 19.49
C GLN A 219 -18.45 -9.09 17.97
N ALA A 220 -17.64 -10.00 17.48
CA ALA A 220 -17.59 -10.35 16.05
C ALA A 220 -18.93 -10.93 15.57
N VAL A 221 -19.61 -11.76 16.38
CA VAL A 221 -20.95 -12.29 16.08
C VAL A 221 -21.96 -11.17 15.96
N ARG A 222 -22.05 -10.27 16.96
CA ARG A 222 -22.97 -9.12 16.92
C ARG A 222 -22.74 -8.23 15.68
N MET A 223 -21.49 -7.93 15.35
CA MET A 223 -21.16 -7.13 14.16
C MET A 223 -21.54 -7.86 12.86
N LEU A 224 -21.35 -9.18 12.79
CA LEU A 224 -21.73 -9.98 11.65
C LEU A 224 -23.27 -10.01 11.48
N GLU A 225 -24.02 -10.20 12.56
CA GLU A 225 -25.48 -10.14 12.56
C GLU A 225 -25.99 -8.75 12.12
N ASP A 226 -25.39 -7.68 12.61
CA ASP A 226 -25.72 -6.30 12.20
C ASP A 226 -25.50 -6.06 10.71
N ILE A 227 -24.39 -6.54 10.15
CA ILE A 227 -24.07 -6.39 8.73
C ILE A 227 -25.01 -7.21 7.85
N THR A 228 -25.41 -8.41 8.30
CA THR A 228 -26.27 -9.32 7.53
C THR A 228 -27.74 -8.96 7.63
N SER A 229 -28.22 -8.47 8.79
CA SER A 229 -29.62 -8.15 9.05
C SER A 229 -30.03 -6.75 8.64
N SER A 230 -29.12 -5.80 8.59
CA SER A 230 -29.46 -4.41 8.32
C SER A 230 -29.13 -4.00 6.87
N CYS A 231 -30.13 -3.43 6.20
CA CYS A 231 -29.95 -2.54 5.05
C CYS A 231 -29.07 -1.28 5.36
N ARG A 232 -28.46 -1.20 6.54
CA ARG A 232 -27.62 -0.08 7.02
C ARG A 232 -26.27 0.07 6.35
N ILE A 233 -25.96 -0.75 5.36
CA ILE A 233 -24.77 -0.59 4.50
C ILE A 233 -24.72 0.79 3.83
N ALA A 234 -25.85 1.49 3.75
CA ALA A 234 -25.89 2.88 3.27
C ALA A 234 -24.95 3.81 4.07
N ASP A 235 -24.72 3.56 5.37
CA ASP A 235 -23.82 4.37 6.19
C ASP A 235 -22.33 4.12 5.89
N TYR A 236 -21.96 2.94 5.41
CA TYR A 236 -20.60 2.63 4.97
C TYR A 236 -20.29 3.14 3.55
N ARG A 237 -21.31 3.59 2.79
CA ARG A 237 -21.15 4.14 1.43
C ARG A 237 -20.75 5.61 1.41
N LYS A 238 -20.92 6.35 2.50
CA LYS A 238 -20.55 7.76 2.55
C LYS A 238 -19.03 7.87 2.50
N PRO A 239 -18.45 8.48 1.45
CA PRO A 239 -17.02 8.74 1.44
C PRO A 239 -16.69 9.60 2.65
N VAL A 240 -15.71 9.17 3.46
CA VAL A 240 -15.15 10.04 4.50
C VAL A 240 -14.52 11.22 3.76
N TRP A 241 -15.20 12.38 3.80
CA TRP A 241 -14.70 13.61 3.22
C TRP A 241 -13.44 14.03 3.98
N VAL A 242 -12.31 14.10 3.29
CA VAL A 242 -11.07 14.66 3.83
C VAL A 242 -11.02 16.14 3.42
N PRO A 243 -11.07 17.10 4.36
CA PRO A 243 -10.84 18.51 4.02
C PRO A 243 -9.41 18.68 3.55
N GLY A 244 -9.21 19.15 2.32
CA GLY A 244 -7.88 19.49 1.81
C GLY A 244 -7.55 19.16 0.35
N SER A 245 -8.40 18.47 -0.41
CA SER A 245 -8.25 18.39 -1.86
C SER A 245 -8.99 19.54 -2.54
N SER A 246 -8.44 20.73 -2.43
CA SER A 246 -8.92 21.88 -3.21
C SER A 246 -8.69 21.65 -4.70
N THR A 247 -9.77 21.67 -5.41
CA THR A 247 -9.97 21.85 -6.84
C THR A 247 -8.96 22.82 -7.47
N ALA A 248 -8.01 22.27 -8.22
CA ALA A 248 -7.37 23.01 -9.30
C ALA A 248 -8.06 22.60 -10.59
N GLY A 249 -9.16 23.28 -10.95
CA GLY A 249 -9.89 22.93 -12.18
C GLY A 249 -11.15 23.73 -12.46
N GLU A 250 -11.31 24.93 -11.88
CA GLU A 250 -12.41 25.84 -12.27
C GLU A 250 -11.95 27.29 -12.33
N ARG A 251 -11.05 27.59 -13.27
CA ARG A 251 -10.84 28.96 -13.76
C ARG A 251 -10.48 28.93 -15.24
N ALA A 252 -11.44 28.67 -16.09
CA ALA A 252 -11.37 29.04 -17.51
C ALA A 252 -12.76 28.95 -18.15
N SER A 253 -13.71 29.82 -17.76
CA SER A 253 -14.81 30.22 -18.64
C SER A 253 -15.64 31.34 -17.97
N ARG A 254 -15.03 32.52 -17.83
CA ARG A 254 -15.77 33.79 -17.73
C ARG A 254 -14.85 34.92 -18.18
N SER A 255 -14.75 35.09 -19.47
CA SER A 255 -14.46 36.37 -20.14
C SER A 255 -14.63 36.12 -21.66
N GLY A 256 -15.70 36.56 -22.19
CA GLY A 256 -16.09 36.59 -23.55
C GLY A 256 -17.54 37.04 -23.62
#